data_b09278caa34af2d56082072e6ae1e330
#
_entry.id   b09278caa34af2d56082072e6ae1e330
#
_cell.length_a   1.000
_cell.length_b   1.000
_cell.length_c   1.000
_cell.angle_alpha   90.00
_cell.angle_beta   90.00
_cell.angle_gamma   90.00
#
_symmetry.space_group_name_H-M   'P 1'
#
loop_
_entity.id
_entity.type
_entity.pdbx_description
1 polymer ?
#
loop_
_entity_poly.entity_id
_entity_poly.type
_entity_poly.pdbx_seq_one_letter_code
_entity_poly.pdbx_strand_id
1 'polypeptide(L)'
;ISSEIIREDLEGLGIEIILDESLTSVNGESAVESVTIGEDTDIACSLVIFASGVRPNTLLASEAKLNTAKGIVVDEFLKTNDPDIFAAGDCIEIEDAATGKRQPSATWFNAVLQGKFAALNMLGANKKYSGAIGIQNSVQFHRLAAISFGMSQIMDEDLDYEVISHY
;
A
#
# COMPACT_ATOMS: atom_id res chain seq x y z
N ILE A 1 -19.05 7.46 -0.06
CA ILE A 1 -20.08 6.63 -0.76
C ILE A 1 -19.61 5.19 -0.84
N SER A 2 -18.47 4.89 -1.47
CA SER A 2 -17.99 3.49 -1.58
C SER A 2 -17.72 2.85 -0.22
N SER A 3 -17.21 3.60 0.73
CA SER A 3 -16.97 3.14 2.10
C SER A 3 -18.25 2.84 2.87
N GLU A 4 -19.30 3.62 2.66
CA GLU A 4 -20.60 3.41 3.28
C GLU A 4 -21.27 2.12 2.78
N ILE A 5 -21.26 1.89 1.46
CA ILE A 5 -21.82 0.66 0.87
C ILE A 5 -21.10 -0.58 1.39
N ILE A 6 -19.78 -0.54 1.48
CA ILE A 6 -18.98 -1.65 2.02
C ILE A 6 -19.29 -1.86 3.50
N ARG A 7 -19.41 -0.78 4.27
CA ARG A 7 -19.75 -0.83 5.68
C ARG A 7 -21.12 -1.48 5.90
N GLU A 8 -22.16 -1.05 5.18
CA GLU A 8 -23.50 -1.62 5.27
C GLU A 8 -23.51 -3.13 4.95
N ASP A 9 -22.77 -3.56 3.92
CA ASP A 9 -22.67 -4.99 3.54
C ASP A 9 -21.99 -5.81 4.64
N LEU A 10 -20.94 -5.31 5.26
CA LEU A 10 -20.22 -5.98 6.34
C LEU A 10 -20.99 -6.00 7.65
N GLU A 11 -21.62 -4.88 8.02
CA GLU A 11 -22.51 -4.80 9.22
C GLU A 11 -23.71 -5.74 9.07
N GLY A 12 -24.25 -5.88 7.85
CA GLY A 12 -25.31 -6.85 7.53
C GLY A 12 -24.89 -8.32 7.73
N LEU A 13 -23.59 -8.62 7.78
CA LEU A 13 -23.05 -9.93 8.14
C LEU A 13 -22.79 -10.10 9.64
N GLY A 14 -23.11 -9.09 10.46
CA GLY A 14 -22.85 -9.07 11.90
C GLY A 14 -21.41 -8.68 12.26
N ILE A 15 -20.66 -8.08 11.33
CA ILE A 15 -19.31 -7.55 11.59
C ILE A 15 -19.47 -6.16 12.21
N GLU A 16 -18.90 -5.97 13.39
CA GLU A 16 -18.80 -4.65 14.00
C GLU A 16 -17.60 -3.89 13.43
N ILE A 17 -17.83 -2.67 12.95
CA ILE A 17 -16.79 -1.82 12.37
C ILE A 17 -16.53 -0.64 13.32
N ILE A 18 -15.31 -0.56 13.82
CA ILE A 18 -14.88 0.53 14.70
C ILE A 18 -13.88 1.38 13.88
N LEU A 19 -14.21 2.65 13.72
CA LEU A 19 -13.41 3.61 12.98
C LEU A 19 -12.73 4.58 13.93
N ASP A 20 -11.64 5.20 13.46
CA ASP A 20 -10.88 6.24 14.15
C ASP A 20 -10.27 5.81 15.50
N GLU A 21 -10.15 4.49 15.71
CA GLU A 21 -9.54 3.92 16.90
C GLU A 21 -8.25 3.15 16.54
N SER A 22 -7.32 3.13 17.48
CA SER A 22 -6.06 2.39 17.36
C SER A 22 -6.04 1.21 18.33
N LEU A 23 -5.52 0.08 17.87
CA LEU A 23 -5.19 -1.04 18.75
C LEU A 23 -3.99 -0.65 19.62
N THR A 24 -4.16 -0.67 20.94
CA THR A 24 -3.13 -0.29 21.92
C THR A 24 -2.49 -1.50 22.59
N SER A 25 -3.23 -2.57 22.82
CA SER A 25 -2.66 -3.82 23.34
C SER A 25 -3.40 -5.06 22.87
N VAL A 26 -2.67 -6.18 22.94
CA VAL A 26 -3.21 -7.54 22.80
C VAL A 26 -2.99 -8.24 24.12
N ASN A 27 -4.05 -8.74 24.75
CA ASN A 27 -4.04 -9.23 26.11
C ASN A 27 -4.25 -10.75 26.15
N GLY A 28 -3.64 -11.41 27.14
CA GLY A 28 -3.71 -12.84 27.39
C GLY A 28 -2.36 -13.41 27.82
N GLU A 29 -2.32 -14.49 28.57
CA GLU A 29 -1.06 -15.09 29.05
C GLU A 29 -0.49 -16.12 28.06
N SER A 30 -1.28 -17.11 27.67
CA SER A 30 -0.85 -18.20 26.77
C SER A 30 -1.56 -18.18 25.41
N ALA A 31 -2.63 -17.45 25.32
CA ALA A 31 -3.42 -17.22 24.10
C ALA A 31 -4.04 -15.82 24.16
N VAL A 32 -4.50 -15.31 23.03
CA VAL A 32 -5.22 -14.05 22.99
C VAL A 32 -6.59 -14.22 23.67
N GLU A 33 -6.90 -13.33 24.58
CA GLU A 33 -8.18 -13.28 25.32
C GLU A 33 -8.97 -12.00 25.00
N SER A 34 -8.24 -10.88 24.79
CA SER A 34 -8.85 -9.62 24.36
C SER A 34 -7.87 -8.73 23.65
N VAL A 35 -8.38 -7.66 23.08
CA VAL A 35 -7.61 -6.52 22.58
C VAL A 35 -8.12 -5.25 23.23
N THR A 36 -7.23 -4.30 23.48
CA THR A 36 -7.61 -2.94 23.90
C THR A 36 -7.50 -1.99 22.72
N ILE A 37 -8.54 -1.22 22.49
CA ILE A 37 -8.60 -0.16 21.47
C ILE A 37 -8.81 1.20 22.15
N GLY A 38 -8.28 2.25 21.53
CA GLY A 38 -8.33 3.59 22.10
C GLY A 38 -7.60 3.65 23.46
N GLU A 39 -8.22 4.35 24.40
CA GLU A 39 -7.65 4.52 25.75
C GLU A 39 -7.90 3.30 26.64
N ASP A 40 -9.16 2.80 26.71
CA ASP A 40 -9.58 1.81 27.71
C ASP A 40 -10.68 0.83 27.24
N THR A 41 -10.92 0.66 25.94
CA THR A 41 -11.99 -0.23 25.47
C THR A 41 -11.44 -1.62 25.19
N ASP A 42 -11.84 -2.61 26.01
CA ASP A 42 -11.47 -4.01 25.83
C ASP A 42 -12.51 -4.78 25.03
N ILE A 43 -12.05 -5.49 24.01
CA ILE A 43 -12.86 -6.38 23.17
C ILE A 43 -12.37 -7.80 23.34
N ALA A 44 -13.21 -8.70 23.84
CA ALA A 44 -12.89 -10.10 23.97
C ALA A 44 -12.76 -10.75 22.59
N CYS A 45 -11.64 -11.45 22.38
CA CYS A 45 -11.37 -12.17 21.14
C CYS A 45 -10.37 -13.31 21.35
N SER A 46 -10.40 -14.32 20.49
CA SER A 46 -9.49 -15.46 20.52
C SER A 46 -8.49 -15.46 19.35
N LEU A 47 -8.63 -14.53 18.43
CA LEU A 47 -7.74 -14.37 17.27
C LEU A 47 -7.65 -12.87 16.91
N VAL A 48 -6.45 -12.42 16.61
CA VAL A 48 -6.19 -11.08 16.08
C VAL A 48 -5.47 -11.17 14.75
N ILE A 49 -5.96 -10.46 13.74
CA ILE A 49 -5.35 -10.38 12.42
C ILE A 49 -4.92 -8.94 12.16
N PHE A 50 -3.61 -8.73 12.02
CA PHE A 50 -3.05 -7.43 11.65
C PHE A 50 -2.97 -7.32 10.12
N ALA A 51 -3.80 -6.46 9.54
CA ALA A 51 -3.81 -6.16 8.12
C ALA A 51 -3.60 -4.65 7.86
N SER A 52 -2.67 -4.04 8.60
CA SER A 52 -2.45 -2.58 8.69
C SER A 52 -1.52 -2.02 7.59
N GLY A 53 -1.35 -2.75 6.48
CA GLY A 53 -0.49 -2.36 5.37
C GLY A 53 0.96 -2.83 5.51
N VAL A 54 1.82 -2.31 4.62
CA VAL A 54 3.21 -2.73 4.50
C VAL A 54 4.14 -1.52 4.51
N ARG A 55 5.38 -1.77 4.92
CA ARG A 55 6.47 -0.79 4.81
C ARG A 55 7.61 -1.42 4.03
N PRO A 56 8.26 -0.67 3.11
CA PRO A 56 9.43 -1.14 2.41
C PRO A 56 10.54 -1.57 3.37
N ASN A 57 11.09 -2.76 3.16
CA ASN A 57 12.28 -3.19 3.91
C ASN A 57 13.52 -2.66 3.19
N THR A 58 14.14 -1.64 3.75
CA THR A 58 15.29 -0.94 3.18
C THR A 58 16.62 -1.24 3.90
N LEU A 59 16.61 -2.10 4.91
CA LEU A 59 17.77 -2.33 5.78
C LEU A 59 19.02 -2.72 4.98
N LEU A 60 18.92 -3.74 4.14
CA LEU A 60 20.04 -4.21 3.32
C LEU A 60 20.58 -3.11 2.38
N ALA A 61 19.69 -2.32 1.78
CA ALA A 61 20.07 -1.22 0.91
C ALA A 61 20.77 -0.10 1.69
N SER A 62 20.29 0.23 2.88
CA SER A 62 20.91 1.22 3.75
C SER A 62 22.30 0.78 4.21
N GLU A 63 22.49 -0.48 4.57
CA GLU A 63 23.81 -1.05 4.92
C GLU A 63 24.77 -1.02 3.73
N ALA A 64 24.24 -1.22 2.51
CA ALA A 64 24.99 -1.09 1.26
C ALA A 64 25.19 0.38 0.82
N LYS A 65 24.79 1.37 1.63
CA LYS A 65 24.88 2.81 1.36
C LYS A 65 24.13 3.25 0.10
N LEU A 66 23.07 2.54 -0.24
CA LEU A 66 22.17 2.98 -1.30
C LEU A 66 21.24 4.09 -0.74
N ASN A 67 20.78 4.97 -1.63
CA ASN A 67 19.84 6.01 -1.27
C ASN A 67 18.49 5.39 -0.90
N THR A 68 18.03 5.69 0.31
CA THR A 68 16.73 5.26 0.84
C THR A 68 15.97 6.45 1.40
N ALA A 69 14.64 6.46 1.22
CA ALA A 69 13.73 7.38 1.89
C ALA A 69 12.57 6.58 2.47
N LYS A 70 11.36 6.64 1.90
CA LYS A 70 10.27 5.72 2.25
C LYS A 70 10.49 4.30 1.69
N GLY A 71 11.30 4.19 0.63
CA GLY A 71 11.75 2.96 -0.01
C GLY A 71 13.18 3.14 -0.55
N ILE A 72 13.69 2.17 -1.30
CA ILE A 72 14.96 2.28 -2.04
C ILE A 72 14.71 3.22 -3.22
N VAL A 73 15.47 4.30 -3.30
CA VAL A 73 15.33 5.30 -4.36
C VAL A 73 15.91 4.76 -5.65
N VAL A 74 15.10 4.72 -6.72
CA VAL A 74 15.53 4.31 -8.06
C VAL A 74 15.19 5.38 -9.10
N ASP A 75 15.88 5.34 -10.22
CA ASP A 75 15.56 6.16 -11.39
C ASP A 75 14.48 5.50 -12.29
N GLU A 76 14.19 6.13 -13.43
CA GLU A 76 13.23 5.60 -14.41
C GLU A 76 13.66 4.30 -15.10
N PHE A 77 14.88 3.84 -14.88
CA PHE A 77 15.40 2.55 -15.36
C PHE A 77 15.45 1.50 -14.26
N LEU A 78 14.91 1.81 -13.06
CA LEU A 78 14.94 0.99 -11.85
C LEU A 78 16.38 0.77 -11.31
N LYS A 79 17.28 1.69 -11.62
CA LYS A 79 18.67 1.69 -11.15
C LYS A 79 18.77 2.52 -9.88
N THR A 80 19.54 2.06 -8.93
CA THR A 80 19.87 2.80 -7.69
C THR A 80 20.96 3.86 -7.95
N ASN A 81 21.45 4.52 -6.91
CA ASN A 81 22.63 5.37 -7.00
C ASN A 81 23.93 4.59 -7.26
N ASP A 82 23.93 3.27 -7.08
CA ASP A 82 25.01 2.41 -7.54
C ASP A 82 24.68 1.91 -8.96
N PRO A 83 25.58 2.14 -9.97
CA PRO A 83 25.31 1.81 -11.36
C PRO A 83 25.13 0.31 -11.63
N ASP A 84 25.61 -0.55 -10.75
CA ASP A 84 25.55 -2.01 -10.89
C ASP A 84 24.39 -2.64 -10.12
N ILE A 85 23.63 -1.82 -9.37
CA ILE A 85 22.53 -2.29 -8.54
C ILE A 85 21.19 -1.77 -9.02
N PHE A 86 20.26 -2.68 -9.23
CA PHE A 86 18.86 -2.41 -9.56
C PHE A 86 17.96 -2.83 -8.40
N ALA A 87 16.84 -2.15 -8.23
CA ALA A 87 15.82 -2.53 -7.26
C ALA A 87 14.42 -2.46 -7.88
N ALA A 88 13.53 -3.35 -7.43
CA ALA A 88 12.17 -3.45 -7.96
C ALA A 88 11.22 -4.05 -6.90
N GLY A 89 9.93 -3.80 -7.05
CA GLY A 89 8.88 -4.33 -6.18
C GLY A 89 8.59 -3.46 -4.97
N ASP A 90 8.04 -4.05 -3.94
CA ASP A 90 7.47 -3.36 -2.77
C ASP A 90 8.51 -2.59 -1.94
N CYS A 91 9.80 -2.89 -2.14
CA CYS A 91 10.88 -2.23 -1.41
C CYS A 91 11.34 -0.90 -2.02
N ILE A 92 10.90 -0.54 -3.23
CA ILE A 92 11.36 0.68 -3.91
C ILE A 92 10.45 1.87 -3.69
N GLU A 93 11.02 3.04 -3.92
CA GLU A 93 10.31 4.31 -4.04
C GLU A 93 10.53 4.86 -5.45
N ILE A 94 9.44 5.03 -6.18
CA ILE A 94 9.45 5.49 -7.56
C ILE A 94 8.37 6.54 -7.80
N GLU A 95 8.47 7.27 -8.90
CA GLU A 95 7.45 8.23 -9.30
C GLU A 95 6.12 7.53 -9.62
N ASP A 96 5.06 8.01 -9.00
CA ASP A 96 3.69 7.60 -9.29
C ASP A 96 3.18 8.37 -10.51
N ALA A 97 2.80 7.65 -11.55
CA ALA A 97 2.39 8.24 -12.83
C ALA A 97 1.10 9.10 -12.74
N ALA A 98 0.26 8.88 -11.71
CA ALA A 98 -0.97 9.64 -11.53
C ALA A 98 -0.73 10.95 -10.78
N THR A 99 0.19 10.97 -9.83
CA THR A 99 0.42 12.12 -8.95
C THR A 99 1.72 12.86 -9.22
N GLY A 100 2.66 12.26 -9.97
CA GLY A 100 4.02 12.75 -10.14
C GLY A 100 4.87 12.75 -8.86
N LYS A 101 4.32 12.26 -7.74
CA LYS A 101 5.03 12.21 -6.45
C LYS A 101 5.79 10.90 -6.31
N ARG A 102 6.99 10.96 -5.69
CA ARG A 102 7.73 9.75 -5.36
C ARG A 102 7.14 9.09 -4.12
N GLN A 103 6.83 7.80 -4.22
CA GLN A 103 6.27 7.02 -3.13
C GLN A 103 6.47 5.52 -3.37
N PRO A 104 6.42 4.68 -2.32
CA PRO A 104 6.32 3.24 -2.48
C PRO A 104 5.04 2.86 -3.23
N SER A 105 5.12 1.85 -4.08
CA SER A 105 3.98 1.34 -4.85
C SER A 105 3.86 -0.17 -4.67
N ALA A 106 3.52 -0.58 -3.45
CA ALA A 106 3.45 -1.98 -3.02
C ALA A 106 2.16 -2.64 -3.55
N THR A 107 2.16 -2.96 -4.84
CA THR A 107 1.12 -3.78 -5.47
C THR A 107 1.75 -4.89 -6.30
N TRP A 108 1.11 -6.05 -6.31
CA TRP A 108 1.61 -7.21 -7.06
C TRP A 108 1.86 -6.89 -8.54
N PHE A 109 0.94 -6.17 -9.17
CA PHE A 109 1.05 -5.79 -10.58
C PHE A 109 2.29 -4.92 -10.85
N ASN A 110 2.49 -3.89 -10.05
CA ASN A 110 3.65 -3.02 -10.18
C ASN A 110 4.96 -3.78 -9.90
N ALA A 111 4.98 -4.64 -8.89
CA ALA A 111 6.15 -5.43 -8.54
C ALA A 111 6.59 -6.35 -9.69
N VAL A 112 5.64 -7.06 -10.31
CA VAL A 112 5.91 -7.94 -11.48
C VAL A 112 6.43 -7.13 -12.66
N LEU A 113 5.81 -6.01 -12.97
CA LEU A 113 6.19 -5.18 -14.09
C LEU A 113 7.57 -4.54 -13.86
N GLN A 114 7.81 -4.00 -12.66
CA GLN A 114 9.10 -3.46 -12.26
C GLN A 114 10.21 -4.51 -12.35
N GLY A 115 9.98 -5.72 -11.83
CA GLY A 115 10.95 -6.82 -11.93
C GLY A 115 11.33 -7.15 -13.38
N LYS A 116 10.36 -7.14 -14.29
CA LYS A 116 10.59 -7.33 -15.71
C LYS A 116 11.45 -6.22 -16.32
N PHE A 117 11.14 -4.95 -16.01
CA PHE A 117 11.92 -3.82 -16.50
C PHE A 117 13.34 -3.79 -15.93
N ALA A 118 13.49 -4.07 -14.63
CA ALA A 118 14.78 -4.17 -13.98
C ALA A 118 15.64 -5.24 -14.65
N ALA A 119 15.11 -6.44 -14.88
CA ALA A 119 15.84 -7.52 -15.55
C ALA A 119 16.28 -7.15 -16.97
N LEU A 120 15.41 -6.49 -17.75
CA LEU A 120 15.78 -6.01 -19.09
C LEU A 120 16.89 -4.96 -19.04
N ASN A 121 16.85 -4.06 -18.06
CA ASN A 121 17.84 -3.00 -17.90
C ASN A 121 19.19 -3.53 -17.39
N MET A 122 19.19 -4.56 -16.55
CA MET A 122 20.39 -5.32 -16.18
C MET A 122 21.08 -5.94 -17.41
N LEU A 123 20.31 -6.28 -18.44
CA LEU A 123 20.82 -6.78 -19.74
C LEU A 123 21.16 -5.64 -20.73
N GLY A 124 21.08 -4.39 -20.32
CA GLY A 124 21.45 -3.23 -21.14
C GLY A 124 20.35 -2.72 -22.08
N ALA A 125 19.09 -3.11 -21.87
CA ALA A 125 18.00 -2.72 -22.79
C ALA A 125 17.62 -1.23 -22.73
N ASN A 126 18.03 -0.50 -21.69
CA ASN A 126 17.73 0.93 -21.47
C ASN A 126 16.25 1.28 -21.65
N LYS A 127 15.36 0.48 -21.08
CA LYS A 127 13.93 0.70 -21.15
C LYS A 127 13.44 1.50 -19.95
N LYS A 128 12.85 2.66 -20.22
CA LYS A 128 12.22 3.46 -19.18
C LYS A 128 10.98 2.75 -18.66
N TYR A 129 10.85 2.70 -17.34
CA TYR A 129 9.61 2.38 -16.64
C TYR A 129 8.82 3.68 -16.46
N SER A 130 7.60 3.74 -16.98
CA SER A 130 6.80 4.96 -17.04
C SER A 130 6.18 5.40 -15.71
N GLY A 131 6.72 4.90 -14.59
CA GLY A 131 6.21 5.13 -13.26
C GLY A 131 5.22 4.04 -12.81
N ALA A 132 4.95 4.01 -11.51
CA ALA A 132 3.93 3.14 -10.97
C ALA A 132 2.56 3.64 -11.46
N ILE A 133 1.78 2.74 -12.02
CA ILE A 133 0.38 3.05 -12.26
C ILE A 133 -0.28 3.06 -10.89
N GLY A 134 -0.73 4.17 -10.42
CA GLY A 134 -1.33 4.42 -9.12
C GLY A 134 -2.01 3.24 -8.40
N ILE A 135 -2.79 3.45 -7.41
CA ILE A 135 -3.44 2.36 -6.70
C ILE A 135 -4.34 1.59 -7.68
N GLN A 136 -4.03 0.32 -7.87
CA GLN A 136 -4.91 -0.65 -8.53
C GLN A 136 -5.27 -1.70 -7.51
N ASN A 137 -6.45 -1.62 -6.97
CA ASN A 137 -6.94 -2.57 -6.00
C ASN A 137 -8.28 -3.12 -6.47
N SER A 138 -8.42 -4.44 -6.42
CA SER A 138 -9.72 -5.08 -6.53
C SER A 138 -9.93 -5.97 -5.31
N VAL A 139 -11.01 -5.76 -4.62
CA VAL A 139 -11.36 -6.51 -3.41
C VAL A 139 -12.78 -7.04 -3.57
N GLN A 140 -12.97 -8.30 -3.24
CA GLN A 140 -14.28 -8.91 -3.16
C GLN A 140 -14.74 -8.89 -1.70
N PHE A 141 -15.76 -8.11 -1.39
CA PHE A 141 -16.44 -8.13 -0.12
C PHE A 141 -17.73 -8.91 -0.29
N HIS A 142 -17.85 -10.08 0.31
CA HIS A 142 -19.07 -10.91 0.26
C HIS A 142 -19.82 -10.82 -1.10
N ARG A 143 -20.75 -9.89 -1.27
CA ARG A 143 -21.53 -9.66 -2.49
C ARG A 143 -21.03 -8.50 -3.34
N LEU A 144 -20.13 -7.68 -2.82
CA LEU A 144 -19.64 -6.49 -3.49
C LEU A 144 -18.24 -6.72 -4.05
N ALA A 145 -18.05 -6.39 -5.33
CA ALA A 145 -16.72 -6.25 -5.93
C ALA A 145 -16.37 -4.76 -5.95
N ALA A 146 -15.33 -4.38 -5.21
CA ALA A 146 -14.83 -3.02 -5.22
C ALA A 146 -13.52 -2.96 -6.02
N ILE A 147 -13.45 -2.05 -6.97
CA ILE A 147 -12.24 -1.78 -7.77
C ILE A 147 -11.89 -0.31 -7.59
N SER A 148 -10.67 -0.03 -7.18
CA SER A 148 -10.12 1.32 -7.15
C SER A 148 -8.96 1.45 -8.13
N PHE A 149 -8.89 2.57 -8.81
CA PHE A 149 -7.88 2.83 -9.82
C PHE A 149 -7.41 4.30 -9.75
N GLY A 150 -6.10 4.53 -9.80
CA GLY A 150 -5.54 5.87 -9.79
C GLY A 150 -5.46 6.50 -8.40
N MET A 151 -5.80 7.76 -8.26
CA MET A 151 -5.84 8.45 -6.96
C MET A 151 -7.11 8.05 -6.20
N SER A 152 -6.92 7.35 -5.09
CA SER A 152 -8.04 6.96 -4.20
C SER A 152 -8.36 8.01 -3.13
N GLN A 153 -7.45 8.94 -2.87
CA GLN A 153 -7.63 10.04 -1.94
C GLN A 153 -7.10 11.33 -2.57
N ILE A 154 -7.91 12.36 -2.53
CA ILE A 154 -7.53 13.70 -2.96
C ILE A 154 -6.99 14.40 -1.72
N MET A 155 -5.66 14.58 -1.68
CA MET A 155 -4.96 15.15 -0.52
C MET A 155 -4.46 16.59 -0.77
N ASP A 156 -4.71 17.16 -1.94
CA ASP A 156 -4.18 18.45 -2.38
C ASP A 156 -5.37 19.36 -2.71
N GLU A 157 -5.58 20.40 -1.89
CA GLU A 157 -6.65 21.38 -2.07
C GLU A 157 -6.46 22.23 -3.33
N ASP A 158 -5.27 22.20 -3.94
CA ASP A 158 -4.92 22.95 -5.14
C ASP A 158 -5.22 22.20 -6.46
N LEU A 159 -5.72 20.97 -6.40
CA LEU A 159 -6.11 20.22 -7.58
C LEU A 159 -7.56 20.52 -7.97
N ASP A 160 -7.74 21.09 -9.16
CA ASP A 160 -9.06 21.28 -9.77
C ASP A 160 -9.59 19.93 -10.26
N TYR A 161 -10.59 19.38 -9.57
CA TYR A 161 -11.22 18.08 -9.90
C TYR A 161 -12.73 18.12 -9.71
N GLU A 162 -13.41 17.35 -10.52
CA GLU A 162 -14.85 17.15 -10.46
C GLU A 162 -15.16 15.77 -9.86
N VAL A 163 -16.02 15.72 -8.84
CA VAL A 163 -16.52 14.46 -8.28
C VAL A 163 -17.82 14.09 -8.98
N ILE A 164 -17.78 13.00 -9.76
CA ILE A 164 -18.98 12.45 -10.43
C ILE A 164 -19.36 11.16 -9.71
N SER A 165 -20.58 11.11 -9.17
CA SER A 165 -21.15 9.94 -8.54
C SER A 165 -22.36 9.44 -9.31
N HIS A 166 -22.37 8.14 -9.62
CA HIS A 166 -23.52 7.44 -10.20
C HIS A 166 -23.96 6.33 -9.25
N TYR A 167 -25.25 6.24 -9.00
CA TYR A 167 -25.90 5.24 -8.15
C TYR A 167 -26.74 4.29 -8.99
#